data_f9b4d45388af1d6afefc31e1cbe740bb
#
_entry.id   f9b4d45388af1d6afefc31e1cbe740bb
#
_cell.length_a   1.000
_cell.length_b   1.000
_cell.length_c   1.000
_cell.angle_alpha   90.00
_cell.angle_beta   90.00
_cell.angle_gamma   90.00
#
_symmetry.space_group_name_H-M   'P 1'
#
loop_
_entity.id
_entity.type
_entity.pdbx_description
1 polymer ?
#
loop_
_entity_poly.entity_id
_entity_poly.type
_entity_poly.pdbx_seq_one_letter_code
_entity_poly.pdbx_strand_id
1 'polypeptide(L)'
;MRISKKNNLYLDTSIPNFTLAKESPAEQFITKALFDEIEMGKHKGFISRVVIDEISRASEPKRTKLLSLVKDFEVLDVTPNCEILAREYIRNGTIPQKYEADALHIAIATIHAMDILVSWNFAHIVRVKTRKDVNAINALLGYKSIELA
;
A
#
# COMPACT_ATOMS: atom_id res chain seq x y z
N MET A 1 1.00 12.64 -7.93
CA MET A 1 0.16 12.52 -6.72
C MET A 1 0.29 13.78 -5.89
N ARG A 2 -0.82 14.36 -5.50
CA ARG A 2 -0.81 15.56 -4.66
C ARG A 2 -1.64 15.30 -3.41
N ILE A 3 -0.99 15.33 -2.23
CA ILE A 3 -1.63 15.10 -0.94
C ILE A 3 -1.49 16.39 -0.14
N SER A 4 -2.62 17.10 0.06
CA SER A 4 -2.62 18.43 0.67
C SER A 4 -3.09 18.46 2.13
N LYS A 5 -3.70 17.36 2.63
CA LYS A 5 -4.18 17.23 4.01
C LYS A 5 -3.37 16.18 4.75
N LYS A 6 -3.35 16.28 6.08
CA LYS A 6 -2.77 15.21 6.90
C LYS A 6 -3.65 13.97 6.82
N ASN A 7 -3.09 12.88 6.34
CA ASN A 7 -3.78 11.62 6.11
C ASN A 7 -3.04 10.45 6.76
N ASN A 8 -3.79 9.39 7.02
CA ASN A 8 -3.21 8.09 7.35
C ASN A 8 -2.94 7.37 6.04
N LEU A 9 -1.66 7.22 5.69
CA LEU A 9 -1.23 6.61 4.45
C LEU A 9 -0.77 5.18 4.68
N TYR A 10 -1.36 4.25 3.95
CA TYR A 10 -0.83 2.89 3.87
C TYR A 10 0.10 2.79 2.68
N LEU A 11 1.34 2.36 2.93
CA LEU A 11 2.34 2.19 1.87
C LEU A 11 2.48 0.70 1.55
N ASP A 12 2.25 0.33 0.30
CA ASP A 12 2.57 -1.03 -0.13
C ASP A 12 4.08 -1.18 -0.34
N THR A 13 4.53 -2.37 -0.65
CA THR A 13 5.95 -2.67 -0.74
C THR A 13 6.66 -1.93 -1.87
N SER A 14 5.93 -1.52 -2.92
CA SER A 14 6.52 -0.76 -4.03
C SER A 14 7.07 0.58 -3.57
N ILE A 15 6.48 1.18 -2.54
CA ILE A 15 6.90 2.51 -2.08
C ILE A 15 8.31 2.47 -1.46
N PRO A 16 8.60 1.66 -0.44
CA PRO A 16 9.99 1.56 0.01
C PRO A 16 10.94 1.10 -1.09
N ASN A 17 10.54 0.17 -1.95
CA ASN A 17 11.39 -0.31 -3.04
C ASN A 17 11.85 0.83 -3.96
N PHE A 18 10.98 1.76 -4.32
CA PHE A 18 11.31 2.85 -5.24
C PHE A 18 12.30 3.86 -4.65
N THR A 19 12.53 3.89 -3.35
CA THR A 19 13.60 4.71 -2.78
C THR A 19 14.98 4.27 -3.24
N LEU A 20 15.10 3.01 -3.68
CA LEU A 20 16.35 2.43 -4.17
C LEU A 20 16.36 2.24 -5.69
N ALA A 21 15.34 2.72 -6.40
CA ALA A 21 15.15 2.49 -7.83
C ALA A 21 15.95 3.49 -8.66
N LYS A 22 17.26 3.28 -8.78
CA LYS A 22 18.17 4.15 -9.53
C LYS A 22 17.82 4.23 -11.02
N GLU A 23 17.23 3.17 -11.56
CA GLU A 23 16.78 3.09 -12.95
C GLU A 23 15.53 3.92 -13.22
N SER A 24 14.87 4.41 -12.18
CA SER A 24 13.66 5.23 -12.28
C SER A 24 13.83 6.50 -11.44
N PRO A 25 14.71 7.43 -11.86
CA PRO A 25 15.11 8.56 -11.02
C PRO A 25 13.98 9.53 -10.68
N ALA A 26 13.01 9.72 -11.57
CA ALA A 26 11.87 10.61 -11.29
C ALA A 26 10.99 10.01 -10.18
N GLU A 27 10.65 8.74 -10.28
CA GLU A 27 9.85 8.03 -9.29
C GLU A 27 10.61 7.92 -7.97
N GLN A 28 11.92 7.69 -8.02
CA GLN A 28 12.76 7.65 -6.83
C GLN A 28 12.72 9.01 -6.09
N PHE A 29 12.85 10.09 -6.82
CA PHE A 29 12.81 11.44 -6.24
C PHE A 29 11.47 11.73 -5.55
N ILE A 30 10.37 11.42 -6.23
CA ILE A 30 9.00 11.61 -5.70
C ILE A 30 8.81 10.77 -4.44
N THR A 31 9.28 9.53 -4.46
CA THR A 31 9.12 8.60 -3.33
C THR A 31 9.91 9.09 -2.11
N LYS A 32 11.15 9.54 -2.31
CA LYS A 32 11.95 10.09 -1.22
C LYS A 32 11.30 11.33 -0.63
N ALA A 33 10.71 12.19 -1.46
CA ALA A 33 10.00 13.36 -1.00
C ALA A 33 8.80 13.00 -0.12
N LEU A 34 8.09 11.92 -0.45
CA LEU A 34 6.99 11.41 0.37
C LEU A 34 7.48 10.96 1.75
N PHE A 35 8.59 10.21 1.80
CA PHE A 35 9.18 9.80 3.08
C PHE A 35 9.58 11.01 3.92
N ASP A 36 10.15 12.05 3.30
CA ASP A 36 10.51 13.28 4.00
C ASP A 36 9.27 13.96 4.59
N GLU A 37 8.17 14.02 3.85
CA GLU A 37 6.91 14.59 4.35
C GLU A 37 6.35 13.81 5.53
N ILE A 38 6.43 12.49 5.49
CA ILE A 38 6.00 11.64 6.60
C ILE A 38 6.88 11.87 7.83
N GLU A 39 8.20 11.95 7.63
CA GLU A 39 9.14 12.22 8.73
C GLU A 39 8.90 13.58 9.36
N MET A 40 8.52 14.58 8.55
CA MET A 40 8.17 15.91 9.04
C MET A 40 6.81 16.00 9.71
N GLY A 41 6.06 14.90 9.75
CA GLY A 41 4.75 14.85 10.40
C GLY A 41 3.59 15.38 9.56
N LYS A 42 3.80 15.60 8.26
CA LYS A 42 2.72 16.04 7.36
C LYS A 42 1.67 14.97 7.14
N HIS A 43 2.07 13.70 7.20
CA HIS A 43 1.21 12.53 7.09
C HIS A 43 1.69 11.47 8.05
N LYS A 44 0.80 10.57 8.45
CA LYS A 44 1.18 9.40 9.24
C LYS A 44 1.29 8.19 8.32
N GLY A 45 2.45 7.52 8.37
CA GLY A 45 2.73 6.36 7.53
C GLY A 45 2.47 5.05 8.24
N PHE A 46 1.88 4.11 7.51
CA PHE A 46 1.58 2.75 7.97
C PHE A 46 2.05 1.76 6.93
N ILE A 47 2.56 0.64 7.38
CA ILE A 47 2.79 -0.53 6.56
C ILE A 47 2.04 -1.70 7.18
N SER A 48 2.24 -2.90 6.64
CA SER A 48 1.63 -4.09 7.22
C SER A 48 2.65 -5.20 7.39
N ARG A 49 2.21 -6.27 8.04
CA ARG A 49 3.00 -7.48 8.16
C ARG A 49 3.37 -8.06 6.78
N VAL A 50 2.51 -7.87 5.78
CA VAL A 50 2.80 -8.29 4.39
C VAL A 50 4.00 -7.54 3.83
N VAL A 51 4.09 -6.23 4.07
CA VAL A 51 5.23 -5.41 3.63
C VAL A 51 6.52 -5.92 4.27
N ILE A 52 6.50 -6.17 5.58
CA ILE A 52 7.67 -6.70 6.30
C ILE A 52 8.08 -8.05 5.71
N ASP A 53 7.13 -8.95 5.47
CA ASP A 53 7.43 -10.27 4.91
C ASP A 53 8.02 -10.17 3.51
N GLU A 54 7.47 -9.31 2.66
CA GLU A 54 7.98 -9.11 1.31
C GLU A 54 9.40 -8.52 1.32
N ILE A 55 9.64 -7.51 2.17
CA ILE A 55 10.99 -6.93 2.33
C ILE A 55 11.97 -7.98 2.84
N SER A 56 11.54 -8.82 3.76
CA SER A 56 12.41 -9.85 4.38
C SER A 56 12.89 -10.90 3.38
N ARG A 57 12.21 -11.03 2.23
CA ARG A 57 12.63 -11.95 1.15
C ARG A 57 13.71 -11.35 0.27
N ALA A 58 13.99 -10.06 0.37
CA ALA A 58 15.05 -9.44 -0.40
C ALA A 58 16.43 -9.88 0.11
N SER A 59 17.42 -9.88 -0.79
CA SER A 59 18.79 -10.17 -0.40
C SER A 59 19.48 -8.93 0.18
N GLU A 60 20.57 -9.14 0.93
CA GLU A 60 21.39 -8.05 1.41
C GLU A 60 22.20 -7.42 0.28
N PRO A 61 22.52 -6.12 0.32
CA PRO A 61 22.22 -5.17 1.41
C PRO A 61 20.84 -4.51 1.33
N LYS A 62 20.05 -4.81 0.31
CA LYS A 62 18.74 -4.21 0.06
C LYS A 62 17.80 -4.42 1.24
N ARG A 63 17.73 -5.65 1.77
CA ARG A 63 16.83 -5.97 2.88
C ARG A 63 17.07 -5.06 4.09
N THR A 64 18.31 -4.91 4.52
CA THR A 64 18.65 -4.07 5.67
C THR A 64 18.30 -2.62 5.41
N LYS A 65 18.57 -2.11 4.21
CA LYS A 65 18.22 -0.72 3.86
C LYS A 65 16.72 -0.48 3.92
N LEU A 66 15.93 -1.40 3.39
CA LEU A 66 14.48 -1.26 3.37
C LEU A 66 13.87 -1.39 4.77
N LEU A 67 14.33 -2.34 5.58
CA LEU A 67 13.86 -2.49 6.95
C LEU A 67 14.19 -1.26 7.79
N SER A 68 15.38 -0.68 7.61
CA SER A 68 15.75 0.56 8.30
C SER A 68 14.83 1.72 7.91
N LEU A 69 14.44 1.80 6.63
CA LEU A 69 13.59 2.86 6.12
C LEU A 69 12.19 2.86 6.76
N VAL A 70 11.67 1.67 7.03
CA VAL A 70 10.29 1.52 7.53
C VAL A 70 10.20 1.22 9.04
N LYS A 71 11.32 1.22 9.74
CA LYS A 71 11.40 0.78 11.15
C LYS A 71 10.48 1.55 12.11
N ASP A 72 10.22 2.82 11.83
CA ASP A 72 9.41 3.66 12.70
C ASP A 72 7.94 3.73 12.30
N PHE A 73 7.56 3.02 11.24
CA PHE A 73 6.18 2.98 10.79
C PHE A 73 5.36 2.02 11.65
N GLU A 74 4.10 2.38 11.90
CA GLU A 74 3.18 1.44 12.52
C GLU A 74 2.90 0.29 11.57
N VAL A 75 2.95 -0.94 12.10
CA VAL A 75 2.76 -2.18 11.31
C VAL A 75 1.38 -2.74 11.58
N LEU A 76 0.52 -2.70 10.56
CA LEU A 76 -0.85 -3.19 10.65
C LEU A 76 -0.88 -4.73 10.53
N ASP A 77 -1.73 -5.35 11.33
CA ASP A 77 -1.89 -6.80 11.31
C ASP A 77 -2.80 -7.26 10.19
N VAL A 78 -2.55 -8.47 9.71
CA VAL A 78 -3.43 -9.16 8.76
C VAL A 78 -4.46 -9.95 9.55
N THR A 79 -5.65 -9.40 9.68
CA THR A 79 -6.76 -10.07 10.39
C THR A 79 -7.51 -11.01 9.46
N PRO A 80 -8.32 -11.95 10.00
CA PRO A 80 -9.19 -12.79 9.15
C PRO A 80 -10.09 -11.96 8.21
N ASN A 81 -10.58 -10.80 8.66
CA ASN A 81 -11.40 -9.93 7.81
C ASN A 81 -10.62 -9.38 6.62
N CYS A 82 -9.32 -9.11 6.78
CA CYS A 82 -8.46 -8.70 5.66
C CYS A 82 -8.42 -9.80 4.59
N GLU A 83 -8.24 -11.05 5.02
CA GLU A 83 -8.16 -12.18 4.09
C GLU A 83 -9.49 -12.43 3.40
N ILE A 84 -10.61 -12.32 4.12
CA ILE A 84 -11.95 -12.48 3.56
C ILE A 84 -12.20 -11.40 2.50
N LEU A 85 -11.89 -10.15 2.80
CA LEU A 85 -12.10 -9.04 1.87
C LEU A 85 -11.22 -9.18 0.63
N ALA A 86 -9.96 -9.57 0.80
CA ALA A 86 -9.05 -9.82 -0.32
C ALA A 86 -9.61 -10.87 -1.27
N ARG A 87 -10.17 -11.97 -0.73
CA ARG A 87 -10.80 -13.01 -1.53
C ARG A 87 -12.02 -12.49 -2.28
N GLU A 88 -12.79 -11.57 -1.69
CA GLU A 88 -13.93 -10.96 -2.36
C GLU A 88 -13.48 -10.12 -3.57
N TYR A 89 -12.39 -9.37 -3.46
CA TYR A 89 -11.84 -8.63 -4.60
C TYR A 89 -11.42 -9.57 -5.72
N ILE A 90 -10.82 -10.70 -5.39
CA ILE A 90 -10.40 -11.70 -6.38
C ILE A 90 -11.61 -12.39 -6.99
N ARG A 91 -12.58 -12.79 -6.18
CA ARG A 91 -13.79 -13.48 -6.63
C ARG A 91 -14.59 -12.64 -7.61
N ASN A 92 -14.63 -11.33 -7.40
CA ASN A 92 -15.36 -10.40 -8.27
C ASN A 92 -14.53 -9.94 -9.49
N GLY A 93 -13.34 -10.49 -9.69
CA GLY A 93 -12.51 -10.18 -10.86
C GLY A 93 -11.81 -8.83 -10.81
N THR A 94 -11.81 -8.17 -9.66
CA THR A 94 -11.13 -6.87 -9.50
C THR A 94 -9.62 -7.04 -9.58
N ILE A 95 -9.10 -8.06 -8.92
CA ILE A 95 -7.67 -8.41 -8.92
C ILE A 95 -7.53 -9.88 -9.35
N PRO A 96 -6.66 -10.20 -10.33
CA PRO A 96 -6.41 -11.59 -10.70
C PRO A 96 -5.85 -12.40 -9.54
N GLN A 97 -6.21 -13.69 -9.48
CA GLN A 97 -5.81 -14.57 -8.38
C GLN A 97 -4.30 -14.64 -8.16
N LYS A 98 -3.50 -14.61 -9.21
CA LYS A 98 -2.04 -14.69 -9.08
C LYS A 98 -1.43 -13.43 -8.45
N TYR A 99 -2.21 -12.37 -8.28
CA TYR A 99 -1.81 -11.12 -7.65
C TYR A 99 -2.51 -10.94 -6.30
N GLU A 100 -2.70 -12.02 -5.56
CA GLU A 100 -3.42 -11.97 -4.28
C GLU A 100 -2.76 -11.05 -3.25
N ALA A 101 -1.44 -10.84 -3.33
CA ALA A 101 -0.76 -9.89 -2.44
C ALA A 101 -1.27 -8.47 -2.66
N ASP A 102 -1.55 -8.08 -3.91
CA ASP A 102 -2.11 -6.76 -4.22
C ASP A 102 -3.51 -6.61 -3.62
N ALA A 103 -4.34 -7.65 -3.75
CA ALA A 103 -5.67 -7.66 -3.14
C ALA A 103 -5.58 -7.55 -1.62
N LEU A 104 -4.60 -8.22 -1.02
CA LEU A 104 -4.41 -8.19 0.43
C LEU A 104 -3.96 -6.82 0.92
N HIS A 105 -3.07 -6.14 0.20
CA HIS A 105 -2.69 -4.76 0.53
C HIS A 105 -3.92 -3.84 0.56
N ILE A 106 -4.79 -3.94 -0.45
CA ILE A 106 -6.00 -3.11 -0.51
C ILE A 106 -6.93 -3.44 0.65
N ALA A 107 -7.12 -4.73 0.92
CA ALA A 107 -7.98 -5.18 2.01
C ALA A 107 -7.48 -4.71 3.39
N ILE A 108 -6.19 -4.79 3.64
CA ILE A 108 -5.59 -4.32 4.89
C ILE A 108 -5.85 -2.82 5.07
N ALA A 109 -5.58 -2.02 4.04
CA ALA A 109 -5.81 -0.59 4.09
C ALA A 109 -7.29 -0.27 4.36
N THR A 110 -8.20 -1.02 3.76
CA THR A 110 -9.64 -0.84 3.95
C THR A 110 -10.07 -1.20 5.37
N ILE A 111 -9.70 -2.40 5.85
CA ILE A 111 -10.10 -2.90 7.17
C ILE A 111 -9.59 -1.97 8.28
N HIS A 112 -8.37 -1.46 8.15
CA HIS A 112 -7.79 -0.54 9.12
C HIS A 112 -8.18 0.93 8.88
N ALA A 113 -9.11 1.17 7.95
CA ALA A 113 -9.69 2.50 7.67
C ALA A 113 -8.63 3.57 7.35
N MET A 114 -7.64 3.21 6.55
CA MET A 114 -6.65 4.17 6.04
C MET A 114 -7.32 5.16 5.09
N ASP A 115 -6.77 6.35 4.99
CA ASP A 115 -7.30 7.36 4.07
C ASP A 115 -6.88 7.07 2.63
N ILE A 116 -5.61 6.74 2.43
CA ILE A 116 -5.05 6.51 1.10
C ILE A 116 -4.11 5.30 1.14
N LEU A 117 -4.24 4.40 0.17
CA LEU A 117 -3.22 3.42 -0.13
C LEU A 117 -2.33 4.01 -1.23
N VAL A 118 -1.05 4.16 -0.95
CA VAL A 118 -0.08 4.73 -1.88
C VAL A 118 0.73 3.60 -2.51
N SER A 119 0.80 3.59 -3.84
CA SER A 119 1.46 2.50 -4.58
C SER A 119 1.98 2.98 -5.93
N TRP A 120 3.07 2.39 -6.38
CA TRP A 120 3.56 2.52 -7.76
C TRP A 120 2.98 1.45 -8.68
N ASN A 121 2.10 0.57 -8.16
CA ASN A 121 1.49 -0.49 -8.95
C ASN A 121 0.31 0.05 -9.76
N PHE A 122 0.58 0.58 -10.95
CA PHE A 122 -0.45 1.07 -11.86
C PHE A 122 -1.13 -0.03 -12.67
N ALA A 123 -0.58 -1.23 -12.66
CA ALA A 123 -1.16 -2.34 -13.39
C ALA A 123 -2.39 -2.91 -12.68
N HIS A 124 -2.37 -2.99 -11.34
CA HIS A 124 -3.42 -3.67 -10.59
C HIS A 124 -4.06 -2.84 -9.47
N ILE A 125 -3.37 -1.85 -8.92
CA ILE A 125 -3.88 -1.08 -7.78
C ILE A 125 -4.33 0.31 -8.20
N VAL A 126 -3.42 1.13 -8.71
CA VAL A 126 -3.69 2.55 -9.01
C VAL A 126 -4.22 2.67 -10.44
N ARG A 127 -5.49 2.32 -10.62
CA ARG A 127 -6.17 2.41 -11.92
C ARG A 127 -7.67 2.61 -11.67
N VAL A 128 -8.32 3.23 -12.66
CA VAL A 128 -9.73 3.60 -12.54
C VAL A 128 -10.62 2.39 -12.24
N LYS A 129 -10.45 1.29 -12.96
CA LYS A 129 -11.26 0.08 -12.77
C LYS A 129 -11.12 -0.45 -11.35
N THR A 130 -9.89 -0.56 -10.84
CA THR A 130 -9.65 -1.06 -9.48
C THR A 130 -10.28 -0.14 -8.43
N ARG A 131 -10.10 1.17 -8.58
CA ARG A 131 -10.70 2.15 -7.65
C ARG A 131 -12.21 1.99 -7.57
N LYS A 132 -12.87 1.89 -8.73
CA LYS A 132 -14.33 1.76 -8.80
C LYS A 132 -14.81 0.43 -8.22
N ASP A 133 -14.20 -0.67 -8.64
CA ASP A 133 -14.61 -2.01 -8.22
C ASP A 133 -14.39 -2.22 -6.72
N VAL A 134 -13.23 -1.82 -6.21
CA VAL A 134 -12.91 -1.92 -4.79
C VAL A 134 -13.93 -1.15 -3.96
N ASN A 135 -14.20 0.09 -4.33
CA ASN A 135 -15.10 0.93 -3.52
C ASN A 135 -16.57 0.50 -3.66
N ALA A 136 -16.96 -0.09 -4.78
CA ALA A 136 -18.28 -0.70 -4.90
C ALA A 136 -18.43 -1.90 -3.96
N ILE A 137 -17.42 -2.77 -3.92
CA ILE A 137 -17.42 -3.93 -3.01
C ILE A 137 -17.39 -3.47 -1.55
N ASN A 138 -16.52 -2.49 -1.24
CA ASN A 138 -16.43 -1.94 0.11
C ASN A 138 -17.78 -1.38 0.59
N ALA A 139 -18.48 -0.64 -0.28
CA ALA A 139 -19.78 -0.08 0.05
C ALA A 139 -20.82 -1.17 0.33
N LEU A 140 -20.84 -2.23 -0.49
CA LEU A 140 -21.75 -3.36 -0.30
C LEU A 140 -21.50 -4.09 1.02
N LEU A 141 -20.25 -4.16 1.45
CA LEU A 141 -19.88 -4.88 2.68
C LEU A 141 -19.83 -3.97 3.91
N GLY A 142 -20.17 -2.70 3.77
CA GLY A 142 -20.23 -1.75 4.88
C GLY A 142 -18.88 -1.14 5.28
N TYR A 143 -17.90 -1.20 4.41
CA TYR A 143 -16.60 -0.59 4.66
C TYR A 143 -16.52 0.83 4.10
N LYS A 144 -15.67 1.65 4.73
CA LYS A 144 -15.37 2.99 4.25
C LYS A 144 -14.65 2.91 2.90
N SER A 145 -14.87 3.90 2.03
CA SER A 145 -14.12 4.00 0.78
C SER A 145 -12.64 4.23 1.05
N ILE A 146 -11.79 3.76 0.13
CA ILE A 146 -10.34 3.92 0.19
C ILE A 146 -9.88 4.60 -1.10
N GLU A 147 -8.99 5.58 -0.99
CA GLU A 147 -8.35 6.15 -2.16
C GLU A 147 -7.10 5.33 -2.51
N LEU A 148 -6.97 4.99 -3.79
CA LEU A 148 -5.80 4.29 -4.32
C LEU A 148 -5.03 5.28 -5.20
N ALA A 149 -3.82 5.66 -4.76
CA ALA A 149 -3.06 6.72 -5.42
C ALA A 149 -1.56 6.40 -5.57
#